data_98e8449bacde1119e17f02d21495b714
#
_entry.id   98e8449bacde1119e17f02d21495b714
#
_cell.length_a   1.000
_cell.length_b   1.000
_cell.length_c   1.000
_cell.angle_alpha   90.00
_cell.angle_beta   90.00
_cell.angle_gamma   90.00
#
_symmetry.space_group_name_H-M   'P 1'
#
loop_
_entity.id
_entity.type
_entity.pdbx_description
1 polymer ?
#
loop_
_entity_poly.entity_id
_entity_poly.type
_entity_poly.pdbx_seq_one_letter_code
_entity_poly.pdbx_strand_id
1 'polypeptide(L)'
;IDSHTHTWGNALHDDVMLGVTTVLDMFTEAKTAADFRNLDGTLAGRETADFRSAGVLVTAPKGHGTEYGMPIPTITSPSEAQAFVDARLAEGSDYIKIVYDDGHTYGIKFATIDRPTMKAVVDAAHVRRKLAVVHIGDYAGARDAIDVGADGLVHLFVDRAPDADFAKTVAAHRAFVIPTLTVLESVAGEKGGATLVKDPQLAPYIGPDNAQNLSASFPQRPGSTRDFQAALTTVRQLHDAGVPILAGTDAPNPGTAHGASIHRELELLVKAGLTPTQALRAATSVPAKTFSLPDRGRIAPGLRADLVLVNGDPTTDILATRNIVTVWKRGLAIDRDRYRAEVAKAAAALASGTFPVPPGSEAGDVSDFDAGQPAVKFGSGWLVTTDQLAGGKSVGAIKVVAGGANGTPGALEISGTLDAGLPYGWSGVMFMPGQTAMAPVNLSAKKELRFFARGEEGRAYAIMMFTQGKGRMPVTRPFTTSSDWKEIVLPIASFQGIDAHDLMGIAVVASGTPGPFRLLIDDVRLR
;
A
#
# COMPACT_ATOMS: atom_id res chain seq x y z
N ILE A 1 5.40 17.31 4.81
CA ILE A 1 5.18 16.63 3.51
C ILE A 1 5.89 15.29 3.57
N ASP A 2 5.16 14.21 3.33
CA ASP A 2 5.73 12.89 3.04
C ASP A 2 5.85 12.74 1.52
N SER A 3 7.08 12.59 1.05
CA SER A 3 7.39 12.62 -0.39
C SER A 3 7.24 11.25 -1.07
N HIS A 4 6.88 10.20 -0.34
CA HIS A 4 6.61 8.88 -0.88
C HIS A 4 5.68 8.08 0.01
N THR A 5 4.46 7.90 -0.45
CA THR A 5 3.45 7.04 0.19
C THR A 5 2.71 6.20 -0.85
N HIS A 6 1.98 5.21 -0.38
CA HIS A 6 0.96 4.48 -1.12
C HIS A 6 -0.37 4.62 -0.39
N THR A 7 -1.28 5.41 -0.93
CA THR A 7 -2.39 5.97 -0.18
C THR A 7 -3.70 5.21 -0.46
N TRP A 8 -4.30 4.67 0.59
CA TRP A 8 -5.64 4.06 0.56
C TRP A 8 -6.33 4.13 1.93
N GLY A 9 -7.64 3.87 1.96
CA GLY A 9 -8.41 3.84 3.21
C GLY A 9 -8.32 5.15 4.00
N ASN A 10 -7.91 5.07 5.25
CA ASN A 10 -7.80 6.20 6.17
C ASN A 10 -6.43 6.90 6.15
N ALA A 11 -5.54 6.55 5.24
CA ALA A 11 -4.15 7.02 5.21
C ALA A 11 -4.02 8.54 5.36
N LEU A 12 -4.78 9.32 4.58
CA LEU A 12 -4.73 10.79 4.63
C LEU A 12 -5.17 11.38 5.97
N HIS A 13 -6.08 10.69 6.68
CA HIS A 13 -6.50 11.08 8.02
C HIS A 13 -5.41 10.75 9.04
N ASP A 14 -4.85 9.54 9.00
CA ASP A 14 -3.76 9.12 9.88
C ASP A 14 -2.53 10.05 9.71
N ASP A 15 -2.21 10.41 8.47
CA ASP A 15 -1.14 11.33 8.12
C ASP A 15 -1.29 12.68 8.84
N VAL A 16 -2.45 13.31 8.74
CA VAL A 16 -2.65 14.64 9.33
C VAL A 16 -2.64 14.60 10.86
N MET A 17 -3.14 13.51 11.46
CA MET A 17 -3.13 13.31 12.92
C MET A 17 -1.72 13.24 13.50
N LEU A 18 -0.77 12.83 12.67
CA LEU A 18 0.64 12.67 13.02
C LEU A 18 1.54 13.75 12.38
N GLY A 19 0.94 14.87 11.90
CA GLY A 19 1.66 16.06 11.47
C GLY A 19 2.01 16.11 9.98
N VAL A 20 1.64 15.13 9.17
CA VAL A 20 1.81 15.14 7.72
C VAL A 20 0.60 15.79 7.07
N THR A 21 0.75 16.99 6.53
CA THR A 21 -0.36 17.77 5.94
C THR A 21 -0.46 17.66 4.42
N THR A 22 0.53 17.02 3.78
CA THR A 22 0.56 16.77 2.34
C THR A 22 1.31 15.46 2.08
N VAL A 23 0.78 14.62 1.21
CA VAL A 23 1.43 13.40 0.73
C VAL A 23 1.68 13.43 -0.77
N LEU A 24 2.77 12.83 -1.19
CA LEU A 24 3.12 12.57 -2.59
C LEU A 24 3.03 11.07 -2.81
N ASP A 25 1.88 10.63 -3.30
CA ASP A 25 1.58 9.23 -3.52
C ASP A 25 2.24 8.72 -4.81
N MET A 26 2.84 7.55 -4.74
CA MET A 26 3.65 6.99 -5.83
C MET A 26 2.96 5.86 -6.61
N PHE A 27 1.81 5.39 -6.13
CA PHE A 27 1.00 4.41 -6.83
C PHE A 27 -0.40 4.31 -6.23
N THR A 28 -1.40 4.69 -7.00
CA THR A 28 -2.82 4.59 -6.64
C THR A 28 -3.65 4.46 -7.91
N GLU A 29 -4.74 3.67 -7.86
CA GLU A 29 -5.69 3.57 -8.97
C GLU A 29 -6.31 4.94 -9.30
N ALA A 30 -6.57 5.17 -10.60
CA ALA A 30 -7.11 6.43 -11.08
C ALA A 30 -8.42 6.85 -10.38
N LYS A 31 -9.32 5.88 -10.11
CA LYS A 31 -10.56 6.15 -9.38
C LYS A 31 -10.29 6.59 -7.93
N THR A 32 -9.48 5.86 -7.21
CA THR A 32 -9.10 6.18 -5.82
C THR A 32 -8.40 7.53 -5.75
N ALA A 33 -7.50 7.80 -6.69
CA ALA A 33 -6.83 9.10 -6.78
C ALA A 33 -7.83 10.26 -7.03
N ALA A 34 -8.84 10.05 -7.88
CA ALA A 34 -9.89 11.03 -8.10
C ALA A 34 -10.75 11.25 -6.85
N ASP A 35 -11.12 10.17 -6.15
CA ASP A 35 -11.90 10.24 -4.91
C ASP A 35 -11.14 11.05 -3.83
N PHE A 36 -9.84 10.83 -3.64
CA PHE A 36 -9.03 11.62 -2.71
C PHE A 36 -8.88 13.08 -3.12
N ARG A 37 -8.72 13.37 -4.42
CA ARG A 37 -8.67 14.77 -4.89
C ARG A 37 -10.00 15.49 -4.66
N ASN A 38 -11.13 14.78 -4.77
CA ASN A 38 -12.46 15.33 -4.53
C ASN A 38 -12.71 15.66 -3.04
N LEU A 39 -11.88 15.20 -2.11
CA LEU A 39 -11.95 15.65 -0.72
C LEU A 39 -11.52 17.11 -0.56
N ASP A 40 -10.72 17.65 -1.49
CA ASP A 40 -10.24 19.02 -1.41
C ASP A 40 -11.41 20.01 -1.43
N GLY A 41 -11.42 20.93 -0.45
CA GLY A 41 -12.51 21.89 -0.26
C GLY A 41 -13.75 21.37 0.48
N THR A 42 -13.85 20.07 0.76
CA THR A 42 -14.96 19.47 1.54
C THR A 42 -14.70 19.54 3.05
N LEU A 43 -15.73 19.25 3.86
CA LEU A 43 -15.57 19.12 5.32
C LEU A 43 -14.63 17.96 5.67
N ALA A 44 -14.75 16.81 4.99
CA ALA A 44 -13.87 15.66 5.17
C ALA A 44 -12.41 15.99 4.82
N GLY A 45 -12.18 16.77 3.77
CA GLY A 45 -10.84 17.22 3.37
C GLY A 45 -10.15 18.18 4.35
N ARG A 46 -10.88 18.70 5.35
CA ARG A 46 -10.27 19.50 6.42
C ARG A 46 -9.50 18.65 7.44
N GLU A 47 -9.85 17.39 7.57
CA GLU A 47 -9.23 16.43 8.50
C GLU A 47 -8.35 15.41 7.78
N THR A 48 -7.93 15.71 6.55
CA THR A 48 -7.06 14.82 5.75
C THR A 48 -5.86 15.59 5.21
N ALA A 49 -4.76 14.88 4.98
CA ALA A 49 -3.62 15.42 4.25
C ALA A 49 -4.01 15.75 2.79
N ASP A 50 -3.38 16.76 2.20
CA ASP A 50 -3.53 17.00 0.76
C ASP A 50 -2.85 15.91 -0.03
N PHE A 51 -3.49 15.53 -1.14
CA PHE A 51 -3.07 14.41 -1.97
C PHE A 51 -2.55 14.89 -3.32
N ARG A 52 -1.34 14.43 -3.69
CA ARG A 52 -0.77 14.48 -5.03
C ARG A 52 -0.30 13.09 -5.39
N SER A 53 -0.47 12.66 -6.63
CA SER A 53 -0.21 11.28 -7.00
C SER A 53 0.38 11.13 -8.38
N ALA A 54 1.26 10.14 -8.52
CA ALA A 54 1.68 9.59 -9.81
C ALA A 54 0.54 8.83 -10.52
N GLY A 55 -0.51 8.46 -9.79
CA GLY A 55 -1.52 7.53 -10.30
C GLY A 55 -0.92 6.14 -10.53
N VAL A 56 -1.30 5.49 -11.63
CA VAL A 56 -0.75 4.19 -12.00
C VAL A 56 0.68 4.32 -12.51
N LEU A 57 1.57 3.55 -11.91
CA LEU A 57 3.00 3.53 -12.24
C LEU A 57 3.30 2.88 -13.59
N VAL A 58 4.46 3.19 -14.15
CA VAL A 58 5.00 2.58 -15.38
C VAL A 58 5.80 1.33 -15.01
N THR A 59 5.39 0.18 -15.50
CA THR A 59 6.08 -1.10 -15.28
C THR A 59 5.91 -2.04 -16.47
N ALA A 60 6.72 -3.10 -16.52
CA ALA A 60 6.60 -4.18 -17.51
C ALA A 60 5.43 -5.13 -17.15
N PRO A 61 4.89 -5.90 -18.11
CA PRO A 61 4.01 -7.03 -17.80
C PRO A 61 4.68 -8.00 -16.83
N LYS A 62 4.02 -8.33 -15.71
CA LYS A 62 4.57 -9.09 -14.57
C LYS A 62 5.74 -8.40 -13.86
N GLY A 63 5.86 -7.10 -14.01
CA GLY A 63 6.82 -6.26 -13.30
C GLY A 63 6.33 -5.91 -11.90
N HIS A 64 7.25 -5.37 -11.08
CA HIS A 64 6.90 -4.86 -9.78
C HIS A 64 5.81 -3.78 -9.88
N GLY A 65 4.79 -3.89 -9.02
CA GLY A 65 3.54 -3.11 -9.06
C GLY A 65 2.35 -3.88 -9.64
N THR A 66 2.57 -5.01 -10.35
CA THR A 66 1.48 -5.86 -10.88
C THR A 66 1.08 -6.99 -9.92
N GLU A 67 1.84 -7.21 -8.85
CA GLU A 67 1.63 -8.29 -7.87
C GLU A 67 0.48 -8.03 -6.89
N TYR A 68 -0.05 -6.83 -6.85
CA TYR A 68 -1.11 -6.43 -5.91
C TYR A 68 -2.52 -6.90 -6.32
N GLY A 69 -2.63 -7.69 -7.41
CA GLY A 69 -3.91 -8.26 -7.85
C GLY A 69 -4.83 -7.29 -8.59
N MET A 70 -4.41 -6.06 -8.81
CA MET A 70 -5.11 -5.06 -9.60
C MET A 70 -4.62 -5.11 -11.06
N PRO A 71 -5.49 -5.20 -12.05
CA PRO A 71 -5.07 -5.08 -13.45
C PRO A 71 -4.65 -3.63 -13.72
N ILE A 72 -3.36 -3.43 -13.97
CA ILE A 72 -2.82 -2.13 -14.37
C ILE A 72 -2.26 -2.18 -15.79
N PRO A 73 -2.33 -1.09 -16.55
CA PRO A 73 -1.65 -0.99 -17.84
C PRO A 73 -0.13 -1.09 -17.66
N THR A 74 0.50 -1.77 -18.61
CA THR A 74 1.95 -2.02 -18.62
C THR A 74 2.53 -1.62 -19.96
N ILE A 75 3.85 -1.50 -20.07
CA ILE A 75 4.58 -1.07 -21.25
C ILE A 75 5.70 -2.06 -21.56
N THR A 76 5.96 -2.30 -22.85
CA THR A 76 6.94 -3.29 -23.31
C THR A 76 8.02 -2.71 -24.22
N SER A 77 7.79 -1.50 -24.77
CA SER A 77 8.70 -0.91 -25.73
C SER A 77 8.72 0.63 -25.67
N PRO A 78 9.80 1.27 -26.18
CA PRO A 78 9.90 2.72 -26.24
C PRO A 78 8.77 3.39 -27.03
N SER A 79 8.23 2.73 -28.06
CA SER A 79 7.18 3.29 -28.93
C SER A 79 5.83 3.48 -28.20
N GLU A 80 5.62 2.81 -27.09
CA GLU A 80 4.40 2.91 -26.27
C GLU A 80 4.46 4.08 -25.26
N ALA A 81 5.65 4.60 -24.97
CA ALA A 81 5.90 5.53 -23.87
C ALA A 81 5.04 6.81 -23.94
N GLN A 82 4.95 7.41 -25.13
CA GLN A 82 4.17 8.62 -25.35
C GLN A 82 2.70 8.44 -25.00
N ALA A 83 2.06 7.40 -25.55
CA ALA A 83 0.65 7.12 -25.33
C ALA A 83 0.38 6.72 -23.88
N PHE A 84 1.31 5.99 -23.25
CA PHE A 84 1.20 5.60 -21.84
C PHE A 84 1.19 6.83 -20.94
N VAL A 85 2.15 7.74 -21.11
CA VAL A 85 2.26 8.97 -20.31
C VAL A 85 1.02 9.85 -20.52
N ASP A 86 0.56 10.01 -21.76
CA ASP A 86 -0.64 10.79 -22.05
C ASP A 86 -1.88 10.24 -21.34
N ALA A 87 -2.03 8.92 -21.32
CA ALA A 87 -3.13 8.27 -20.60
C ALA A 87 -3.07 8.53 -19.08
N ARG A 88 -1.89 8.41 -18.47
CA ARG A 88 -1.71 8.72 -17.02
C ARG A 88 -2.06 10.16 -16.71
N LEU A 89 -1.64 11.09 -17.54
CA LEU A 89 -1.95 12.52 -17.34
C LEU A 89 -3.44 12.81 -17.53
N ALA A 90 -4.10 12.14 -18.48
CA ALA A 90 -5.55 12.23 -18.68
C ALA A 90 -6.34 11.70 -17.46
N GLU A 91 -5.80 10.69 -16.75
CA GLU A 91 -6.33 10.19 -15.48
C GLU A 91 -6.04 11.13 -14.29
N GLY A 92 -5.24 12.18 -14.49
CA GLY A 92 -4.95 13.21 -13.50
C GLY A 92 -3.63 13.03 -12.74
N SER A 93 -2.68 12.22 -13.22
CA SER A 93 -1.35 12.11 -12.60
C SER A 93 -0.65 13.46 -12.52
N ASP A 94 -0.11 13.78 -11.34
CA ASP A 94 0.62 15.03 -11.10
C ASP A 94 2.06 14.94 -11.65
N TYR A 95 2.66 13.76 -11.60
CA TYR A 95 4.00 13.37 -12.07
C TYR A 95 3.97 11.89 -12.51
N ILE A 96 5.07 11.40 -13.09
CA ILE A 96 5.17 10.02 -13.61
C ILE A 96 6.11 9.22 -12.71
N LYS A 97 5.63 8.08 -12.19
CA LYS A 97 6.41 7.07 -11.47
C LYS A 97 6.77 5.93 -12.40
N ILE A 98 8.05 5.60 -12.46
CA ILE A 98 8.61 4.50 -13.25
C ILE A 98 9.19 3.47 -12.29
N VAL A 99 9.01 2.18 -12.58
CA VAL A 99 9.64 1.07 -11.87
C VAL A 99 10.70 0.45 -12.76
N TYR A 100 11.94 0.48 -12.28
CA TYR A 100 13.11 -0.11 -12.93
C TYR A 100 13.82 -1.02 -11.93
N ASP A 101 13.23 -2.18 -11.68
CA ASP A 101 13.68 -3.13 -10.67
C ASP A 101 13.27 -4.55 -11.07
N ASP A 102 14.21 -5.47 -11.08
CA ASP A 102 13.98 -6.89 -11.35
C ASP A 102 13.84 -7.74 -10.07
N GLY A 103 13.97 -7.13 -8.90
CA GLY A 103 13.78 -7.74 -7.59
C GLY A 103 14.93 -8.61 -7.08
N HIS A 104 16.04 -8.73 -7.83
CA HIS A 104 17.13 -9.64 -7.44
C HIS A 104 17.74 -9.29 -6.08
N THR A 105 17.86 -8.01 -5.74
CA THR A 105 18.34 -7.54 -4.43
C THR A 105 17.51 -8.11 -3.27
N TYR A 106 16.23 -8.35 -3.51
CA TYR A 106 15.28 -8.86 -2.51
C TYR A 106 15.12 -10.38 -2.57
N GLY A 107 15.86 -11.08 -3.48
CA GLY A 107 15.70 -12.52 -3.71
C GLY A 107 14.34 -12.87 -4.34
N ILE A 108 13.77 -11.95 -5.12
CA ILE A 108 12.56 -12.10 -5.92
C ILE A 108 12.97 -11.88 -7.38
N LYS A 109 12.14 -12.31 -8.32
CA LYS A 109 12.36 -12.05 -9.73
C LYS A 109 11.11 -11.44 -10.36
N PHE A 110 11.21 -10.18 -10.77
CA PHE A 110 10.21 -9.47 -11.56
C PHE A 110 10.67 -9.33 -13.01
N ALA A 111 9.74 -9.15 -13.93
CA ALA A 111 10.07 -8.53 -15.22
C ALA A 111 10.29 -7.03 -14.99
N THR A 112 11.18 -6.43 -15.77
CA THR A 112 11.38 -4.97 -15.75
C THR A 112 11.43 -4.42 -17.18
N ILE A 113 11.13 -3.15 -17.34
CA ILE A 113 11.34 -2.46 -18.62
C ILE A 113 12.84 -2.35 -18.90
N ASP A 114 13.22 -2.23 -20.15
CA ASP A 114 14.61 -1.98 -20.51
C ASP A 114 14.97 -0.48 -20.40
N ARG A 115 16.26 -0.18 -20.37
CA ARG A 115 16.78 1.18 -20.29
C ARG A 115 16.28 2.10 -21.42
N PRO A 116 16.22 1.68 -22.71
CA PRO A 116 15.60 2.47 -23.77
C PRO A 116 14.14 2.83 -23.52
N THR A 117 13.34 1.90 -22.98
CA THR A 117 11.93 2.14 -22.63
C THR A 117 11.83 3.14 -21.48
N MET A 118 12.65 2.99 -20.43
CA MET A 118 12.72 3.95 -19.31
C MET A 118 13.05 5.36 -19.84
N LYS A 119 14.07 5.47 -20.72
CA LYS A 119 14.42 6.75 -21.33
C LYS A 119 13.26 7.37 -22.11
N ALA A 120 12.57 6.59 -22.91
CA ALA A 120 11.44 7.08 -23.69
C ALA A 120 10.29 7.60 -22.79
N VAL A 121 10.04 6.97 -21.64
CA VAL A 121 9.05 7.43 -20.65
C VAL A 121 9.49 8.74 -20.01
N VAL A 122 10.76 8.87 -19.62
CA VAL A 122 11.34 10.11 -19.09
C VAL A 122 11.18 11.24 -20.09
N ASP A 123 11.57 11.02 -21.35
CA ASP A 123 11.45 12.01 -22.43
C ASP A 123 9.97 12.42 -22.66
N ALA A 124 9.05 11.45 -22.65
CA ALA A 124 7.62 11.70 -22.80
C ALA A 124 7.04 12.53 -21.65
N ALA A 125 7.47 12.30 -20.41
CA ALA A 125 7.10 13.11 -19.26
C ALA A 125 7.63 14.54 -19.38
N HIS A 126 8.89 14.71 -19.78
CA HIS A 126 9.53 16.01 -19.94
C HIS A 126 8.88 16.88 -21.03
N VAL A 127 8.49 16.28 -22.17
CA VAL A 127 7.71 16.98 -23.21
C VAL A 127 6.42 17.59 -22.64
N ARG A 128 5.83 16.96 -21.60
CA ARG A 128 4.63 17.45 -20.90
C ARG A 128 4.96 18.29 -19.68
N ARG A 129 6.24 18.61 -19.44
CA ARG A 129 6.69 19.35 -18.26
C ARG A 129 6.30 18.69 -16.94
N LYS A 130 6.35 17.35 -16.93
CA LYS A 130 6.10 16.54 -15.75
C LYS A 130 7.39 15.91 -15.25
N LEU A 131 7.52 15.80 -13.93
CA LEU A 131 8.61 15.07 -13.32
C LEU A 131 8.48 13.58 -13.62
N ALA A 132 9.60 12.93 -13.90
CA ALA A 132 9.74 11.49 -14.00
C ALA A 132 10.61 10.98 -12.83
N VAL A 133 10.02 10.22 -11.92
CA VAL A 133 10.72 9.65 -10.76
C VAL A 133 10.83 8.13 -10.92
N VAL A 134 11.99 7.58 -10.62
CA VAL A 134 12.30 6.18 -10.88
C VAL A 134 12.52 5.41 -9.58
N HIS A 135 11.70 4.37 -9.35
CA HIS A 135 11.96 3.33 -8.38
C HIS A 135 13.10 2.45 -8.87
N ILE A 136 14.10 2.25 -8.03
CA ILE A 136 15.26 1.39 -8.32
C ILE A 136 15.42 0.35 -7.22
N GLY A 137 15.88 -0.83 -7.58
CA GLY A 137 16.16 -1.92 -6.64
C GLY A 137 17.63 -2.07 -6.27
N ASP A 138 18.54 -1.50 -7.07
CA ASP A 138 19.98 -1.68 -6.92
C ASP A 138 20.80 -0.47 -7.40
N TYR A 139 22.11 -0.54 -7.15
CA TYR A 139 23.06 0.50 -7.56
C TYR A 139 23.13 0.69 -9.09
N ALA A 140 23.09 -0.38 -9.87
CA ALA A 140 23.18 -0.30 -11.31
C ALA A 140 21.94 0.39 -11.90
N GLY A 141 20.76 0.04 -11.40
CA GLY A 141 19.51 0.69 -11.75
C GLY A 141 19.50 2.17 -11.38
N ALA A 142 20.08 2.55 -10.24
CA ALA A 142 20.23 3.95 -9.86
C ALA A 142 21.11 4.73 -10.86
N ARG A 143 22.22 4.16 -11.31
CA ARG A 143 23.07 4.75 -12.36
C ARG A 143 22.33 4.91 -13.66
N ASP A 144 21.66 3.85 -14.12
CA ASP A 144 20.89 3.87 -15.37
C ASP A 144 19.78 4.93 -15.35
N ALA A 145 19.05 5.06 -14.23
CA ALA A 145 18.00 6.05 -14.08
C ALA A 145 18.52 7.49 -14.19
N ILE A 146 19.66 7.78 -13.55
CA ILE A 146 20.30 9.10 -13.64
C ILE A 146 20.80 9.37 -15.07
N ASP A 147 21.45 8.40 -15.69
CA ASP A 147 22.00 8.53 -17.03
C ASP A 147 20.93 8.75 -18.12
N VAL A 148 19.71 8.23 -17.95
CA VAL A 148 18.61 8.49 -18.90
C VAL A 148 17.89 9.81 -18.62
N GLY A 149 18.27 10.54 -17.56
CA GLY A 149 17.76 11.87 -17.24
C GLY A 149 16.55 11.90 -16.33
N ALA A 150 16.37 10.89 -15.48
CA ALA A 150 15.33 10.93 -14.45
C ALA A 150 15.47 12.17 -13.56
N ASP A 151 14.36 12.80 -13.19
CA ASP A 151 14.36 13.96 -12.28
C ASP A 151 14.65 13.57 -10.84
N GLY A 152 14.26 12.35 -10.44
CA GLY A 152 14.50 11.87 -9.09
C GLY A 152 14.58 10.36 -8.98
N LEU A 153 15.42 9.92 -8.02
CA LEU A 153 15.43 8.53 -7.56
C LEU A 153 14.45 8.38 -6.42
N VAL A 154 13.71 7.30 -6.46
CA VAL A 154 12.83 6.87 -5.41
C VAL A 154 13.35 5.56 -4.84
N HIS A 155 13.58 5.56 -3.55
CA HIS A 155 14.44 4.66 -2.80
C HIS A 155 15.92 4.91 -3.08
N LEU A 156 16.72 4.32 -2.25
CA LEU A 156 18.13 4.07 -2.47
C LEU A 156 18.36 2.56 -2.51
N PHE A 157 19.56 2.19 -2.87
CA PHE A 157 20.01 0.82 -2.95
C PHE A 157 20.63 0.35 -1.64
N VAL A 158 20.55 -0.95 -1.39
CA VAL A 158 21.09 -1.65 -0.22
C VAL A 158 21.96 -2.86 -0.62
N ASP A 159 22.23 -3.03 -1.92
CA ASP A 159 23.03 -4.13 -2.47
C ASP A 159 24.53 -3.92 -2.29
N ARG A 160 24.98 -2.67 -2.26
CA ARG A 160 26.40 -2.29 -2.12
C ARG A 160 26.58 -0.83 -1.68
N ALA A 161 27.78 -0.49 -1.21
CA ALA A 161 28.15 0.89 -0.99
C ALA A 161 28.26 1.66 -2.32
N PRO A 162 27.96 2.98 -2.34
CA PRO A 162 28.10 3.81 -3.54
C PRO A 162 29.57 4.01 -3.92
N ASP A 163 29.83 4.13 -5.23
CA ASP A 163 31.14 4.56 -5.72
C ASP A 163 31.35 6.06 -5.43
N ALA A 164 32.61 6.49 -5.37
CA ALA A 164 32.99 7.85 -4.97
C ALA A 164 32.48 8.96 -5.92
N ASP A 165 32.13 8.62 -7.17
CA ASP A 165 31.60 9.54 -8.17
C ASP A 165 30.06 9.58 -8.25
N PHE A 166 29.36 8.62 -7.64
CA PHE A 166 27.91 8.50 -7.75
C PHE A 166 27.19 9.80 -7.37
N ALA A 167 27.48 10.34 -6.20
CA ALA A 167 26.84 11.56 -5.72
C ALA A 167 27.13 12.78 -6.63
N LYS A 168 28.35 12.87 -7.17
CA LYS A 168 28.70 13.92 -8.14
C LYS A 168 27.93 13.79 -9.45
N THR A 169 27.73 12.55 -9.92
CA THR A 169 26.93 12.26 -11.11
C THR A 169 25.48 12.68 -10.90
N VAL A 170 24.86 12.30 -9.77
CA VAL A 170 23.50 12.72 -9.42
C VAL A 170 23.38 14.25 -9.36
N ALA A 171 24.32 14.93 -8.72
CA ALA A 171 24.35 16.39 -8.64
C ALA A 171 24.50 17.06 -10.01
N ALA A 172 25.35 16.52 -10.89
CA ALA A 172 25.55 17.03 -12.25
C ALA A 172 24.27 16.94 -13.11
N HIS A 173 23.46 15.90 -12.92
CA HIS A 173 22.16 15.73 -13.56
C HIS A 173 21.05 16.56 -12.89
N ARG A 174 21.32 17.25 -11.79
CA ARG A 174 20.35 18.03 -11.01
C ARG A 174 19.16 17.21 -10.51
N ALA A 175 19.34 15.90 -10.36
CA ALA A 175 18.34 15.02 -9.85
C ALA A 175 18.19 15.18 -8.33
N PHE A 176 17.03 14.85 -7.79
CA PHE A 176 16.77 14.76 -6.36
C PHE A 176 16.64 13.30 -5.92
N VAL A 177 16.61 13.06 -4.60
CA VAL A 177 16.47 11.71 -4.07
C VAL A 177 15.45 11.69 -2.94
N ILE A 178 14.54 10.72 -2.99
CA ILE A 178 13.62 10.34 -1.91
C ILE A 178 14.13 9.00 -1.35
N PRO A 179 15.00 8.99 -0.32
CA PRO A 179 15.73 7.80 0.07
C PRO A 179 14.88 6.72 0.73
N THR A 180 13.77 7.08 1.33
CA THR A 180 12.84 6.18 2.06
C THR A 180 13.58 5.26 3.04
N LEU A 181 14.44 5.84 3.85
CA LEU A 181 15.29 5.08 4.78
C LEU A 181 14.50 4.20 5.73
N THR A 182 13.28 4.62 6.10
CA THR A 182 12.40 3.88 7.00
C THR A 182 12.01 2.51 6.42
N VAL A 183 11.64 2.45 5.14
CA VAL A 183 11.32 1.17 4.50
C VAL A 183 12.58 0.37 4.20
N LEU A 184 13.70 1.01 3.83
CA LEU A 184 14.97 0.32 3.58
C LEU A 184 15.54 -0.31 4.85
N GLU A 185 15.35 0.31 6.02
CA GLU A 185 15.65 -0.28 7.32
C GLU A 185 14.89 -1.60 7.52
N SER A 186 13.59 -1.60 7.21
CA SER A 186 12.74 -2.80 7.24
C SER A 186 13.14 -3.84 6.18
N VAL A 187 13.48 -3.40 4.97
CA VAL A 187 13.99 -4.27 3.88
C VAL A 187 15.28 -4.97 4.32
N ALA A 188 16.16 -4.30 5.05
CA ALA A 188 17.36 -4.91 5.62
C ALA A 188 17.08 -5.85 6.82
N GLY A 189 15.80 -6.00 7.21
CA GLY A 189 15.38 -6.89 8.30
C GLY A 189 15.40 -6.24 9.67
N GLU A 190 15.72 -4.96 9.77
CA GLU A 190 15.69 -4.20 11.00
C GLU A 190 14.23 -3.82 11.35
N LYS A 191 13.93 -3.71 12.63
CA LYS A 191 12.58 -3.37 13.14
C LYS A 191 12.53 -1.97 13.72
N GLY A 192 13.05 -0.99 12.99
CA GLY A 192 13.09 0.40 13.42
C GLY A 192 11.70 1.00 13.66
N GLY A 193 10.71 0.64 12.84
CA GLY A 193 9.33 1.05 13.01
C GLY A 193 8.72 0.67 14.37
N ALA A 194 9.13 -0.46 14.96
CA ALA A 194 8.68 -0.89 16.27
C ALA A 194 9.04 0.10 17.40
N THR A 195 10.02 0.98 17.19
CA THR A 195 10.38 2.02 18.17
C THR A 195 9.29 3.08 18.27
N LEU A 196 8.57 3.37 17.19
CA LEU A 196 7.47 4.34 17.14
C LEU A 196 6.26 3.86 17.95
N VAL A 197 5.98 2.55 17.91
CA VAL A 197 4.88 1.93 18.68
C VAL A 197 5.12 2.05 20.19
N LYS A 198 6.39 2.14 20.62
CA LYS A 198 6.80 2.28 22.03
C LYS A 198 7.02 3.73 22.45
N ASP A 199 7.01 4.66 21.51
CA ASP A 199 7.21 6.09 21.79
C ASP A 199 5.97 6.67 22.49
N PRO A 200 6.10 7.21 23.71
CA PRO A 200 4.96 7.67 24.50
C PRO A 200 4.20 8.86 23.86
N GLN A 201 4.83 9.58 22.93
CA GLN A 201 4.22 10.71 22.24
C GLN A 201 3.43 10.28 20.99
N LEU A 202 3.85 9.21 20.32
CA LEU A 202 3.23 8.70 19.10
C LEU A 202 2.26 7.54 19.35
N ALA A 203 2.59 6.63 20.27
CA ALA A 203 1.80 5.41 20.54
C ALA A 203 0.29 5.69 20.75
N PRO A 204 -0.15 6.75 21.44
CA PRO A 204 -1.58 7.04 21.61
C PRO A 204 -2.33 7.37 20.31
N TYR A 205 -1.60 7.63 19.23
CA TYR A 205 -2.12 7.99 17.91
C TYR A 205 -1.84 6.92 16.84
N ILE A 206 -1.32 5.76 17.23
CA ILE A 206 -1.04 4.64 16.32
C ILE A 206 -2.09 3.56 16.55
N GLY A 207 -2.99 3.41 15.59
CA GLY A 207 -4.02 2.37 15.61
C GLY A 207 -3.43 0.96 15.60
N PRO A 208 -4.19 -0.06 16.07
CA PRO A 208 -3.69 -1.44 16.21
C PRO A 208 -3.07 -2.01 14.93
N ASP A 209 -3.69 -1.79 13.77
CA ASP A 209 -3.18 -2.28 12.49
C ASP A 209 -1.87 -1.61 12.10
N ASN A 210 -1.78 -0.29 12.29
CA ASN A 210 -0.54 0.46 12.08
C ASN A 210 0.55 0.02 13.04
N ALA A 211 0.21 -0.27 14.31
CA ALA A 211 1.16 -0.78 15.31
C ALA A 211 1.70 -2.17 14.93
N GLN A 212 0.83 -3.04 14.43
CA GLN A 212 1.23 -4.35 13.91
C GLN A 212 2.17 -4.20 12.71
N ASN A 213 1.82 -3.35 11.75
CA ASN A 213 2.61 -3.13 10.54
C ASN A 213 3.98 -2.51 10.86
N LEU A 214 4.04 -1.50 11.74
CA LEU A 214 5.29 -0.91 12.23
C LEU A 214 6.20 -1.91 12.96
N SER A 215 5.62 -2.93 13.59
CA SER A 215 6.37 -3.98 14.30
C SER A 215 6.88 -5.09 13.37
N ALA A 216 6.44 -5.10 12.12
CA ALA A 216 6.87 -6.04 11.10
C ALA A 216 8.20 -5.61 10.45
N SER A 217 8.78 -6.48 9.63
CA SER A 217 9.87 -6.18 8.69
C SER A 217 9.75 -7.11 7.49
N PHE A 218 10.40 -6.76 6.39
CA PHE A 218 10.46 -7.64 5.23
C PHE A 218 11.21 -8.94 5.58
N PRO A 219 10.74 -10.08 5.09
CA PRO A 219 11.41 -11.37 5.33
C PRO A 219 12.79 -11.38 4.66
N GLN A 220 13.79 -11.89 5.39
CA GLN A 220 15.11 -12.14 4.83
C GLN A 220 15.07 -13.41 3.99
N ARG A 221 15.53 -13.34 2.74
CA ARG A 221 15.57 -14.47 1.81
C ARG A 221 16.99 -14.91 1.54
N PRO A 222 17.27 -16.21 1.35
CA PRO A 222 18.58 -16.69 0.93
C PRO A 222 19.03 -16.01 -0.37
N GLY A 223 20.28 -15.59 -0.43
CA GLY A 223 20.86 -14.92 -1.60
C GLY A 223 20.54 -13.43 -1.74
N SER A 224 19.77 -12.83 -0.82
CA SER A 224 19.62 -11.38 -0.79
C SER A 224 20.85 -10.72 -0.15
N THR A 225 21.31 -9.62 -0.75
CA THR A 225 22.38 -8.75 -0.20
C THR A 225 21.71 -7.44 0.19
N ARG A 226 21.60 -7.19 1.48
CA ARG A 226 20.91 -5.99 1.99
C ARG A 226 21.71 -5.38 3.12
N ASP A 227 22.37 -4.28 2.80
CA ASP A 227 23.16 -3.49 3.76
C ASP A 227 22.52 -2.12 3.93
N PHE A 228 21.82 -1.92 5.06
CA PHE A 228 21.22 -0.63 5.37
C PHE A 228 22.27 0.48 5.52
N GLN A 229 23.49 0.14 5.95
CA GLN A 229 24.58 1.11 6.06
C GLN A 229 24.99 1.69 4.70
N ALA A 230 24.83 0.93 3.61
CA ALA A 230 25.04 1.44 2.25
C ALA A 230 24.08 2.60 1.94
N ALA A 231 22.81 2.50 2.29
CA ALA A 231 21.85 3.58 2.09
C ALA A 231 22.18 4.82 2.92
N LEU A 232 22.54 4.67 4.20
CA LEU A 232 22.95 5.80 5.06
C LEU A 232 24.20 6.51 4.50
N THR A 233 25.17 5.73 4.04
CA THR A 233 26.41 6.25 3.42
C THR A 233 26.08 7.02 2.14
N THR A 234 25.15 6.48 1.34
CA THR A 234 24.73 7.12 0.08
C THR A 234 24.03 8.45 0.36
N VAL A 235 23.11 8.52 1.33
CA VAL A 235 22.46 9.78 1.74
C VAL A 235 23.52 10.82 2.14
N ARG A 236 24.51 10.43 2.94
CA ARG A 236 25.60 11.32 3.35
C ARG A 236 26.36 11.89 2.16
N GLN A 237 26.79 11.03 1.23
CA GLN A 237 27.54 11.48 0.05
C GLN A 237 26.71 12.38 -0.86
N LEU A 238 25.40 12.06 -1.07
CA LEU A 238 24.49 12.88 -1.85
C LEU A 238 24.29 14.26 -1.20
N HIS A 239 24.10 14.29 0.12
CA HIS A 239 23.97 15.54 0.86
C HIS A 239 25.23 16.40 0.74
N ASP A 240 26.42 15.82 0.93
CA ASP A 240 27.71 16.52 0.84
C ASP A 240 27.96 17.03 -0.60
N ALA A 241 27.42 16.38 -1.62
CA ALA A 241 27.43 16.82 -3.02
C ALA A 241 26.35 17.88 -3.36
N GLY A 242 25.50 18.26 -2.41
CA GLY A 242 24.45 19.26 -2.62
C GLY A 242 23.18 18.74 -3.35
N VAL A 243 23.01 17.43 -3.45
CA VAL A 243 21.80 16.82 -4.03
C VAL A 243 20.60 17.10 -3.11
N PRO A 244 19.45 17.56 -3.65
CA PRO A 244 18.22 17.71 -2.86
C PRO A 244 17.76 16.36 -2.31
N ILE A 245 17.65 16.25 -0.98
CA ILE A 245 17.10 15.08 -0.28
C ILE A 245 15.68 15.43 0.18
N LEU A 246 14.72 14.55 -0.10
CA LEU A 246 13.34 14.67 0.29
C LEU A 246 12.96 13.52 1.22
N ALA A 247 12.33 13.83 2.36
CA ALA A 247 11.86 12.81 3.28
C ALA A 247 10.62 12.11 2.70
N GLY A 248 10.63 10.80 2.67
CA GLY A 248 9.53 9.95 2.22
C GLY A 248 9.60 8.59 2.91
N THR A 249 8.46 7.96 3.19
CA THR A 249 8.41 6.80 4.08
C THR A 249 8.16 5.48 3.40
N ASP A 250 7.55 5.50 2.22
CA ASP A 250 7.00 4.33 1.53
C ASP A 250 5.94 3.58 2.37
N ALA A 251 5.19 4.35 3.18
CA ALA A 251 4.10 3.79 3.96
C ALA A 251 2.95 3.36 3.03
N PRO A 252 2.26 2.23 3.38
CA PRO A 252 2.36 1.39 4.56
C PRO A 252 3.03 0.02 4.31
N ASN A 253 4.22 -0.01 3.79
CA ASN A 253 5.01 -1.24 3.68
C ASN A 253 5.32 -1.84 5.08
N PRO A 254 5.69 -3.14 5.21
CA PRO A 254 6.14 -3.70 6.48
C PRO A 254 7.20 -2.83 7.16
N GLY A 255 6.99 -2.48 8.42
CA GLY A 255 7.85 -1.59 9.19
C GLY A 255 7.52 -0.10 9.06
N THR A 256 6.52 0.29 8.24
CA THR A 256 6.11 1.69 8.05
C THR A 256 4.62 1.90 8.30
N ALA A 257 4.21 3.11 8.62
CA ALA A 257 2.81 3.53 8.73
C ALA A 257 2.66 5.02 8.41
N HIS A 258 1.51 5.36 7.82
CA HIS A 258 1.17 6.73 7.49
C HIS A 258 1.30 7.68 8.69
N GLY A 259 1.86 8.85 8.46
CA GLY A 259 2.11 9.88 9.46
C GLY A 259 3.20 9.52 10.50
N ALA A 260 3.17 8.33 11.06
CA ALA A 260 4.14 7.93 12.10
C ALA A 260 5.56 7.81 11.55
N SER A 261 5.72 7.21 10.38
CA SER A 261 7.04 6.87 9.81
C SER A 261 7.84 8.09 9.37
N ILE A 262 7.21 9.24 9.12
CA ILE A 262 7.96 10.46 8.79
C ILE A 262 8.92 10.87 9.92
N HIS A 263 8.52 10.65 11.17
CA HIS A 263 9.37 10.94 12.33
C HIS A 263 10.61 10.03 12.40
N ARG A 264 10.46 8.77 11.95
CA ARG A 264 11.61 7.86 11.83
C ARG A 264 12.48 8.22 10.65
N GLU A 265 11.89 8.60 9.52
CA GLU A 265 12.65 9.06 8.34
C GLU A 265 13.53 10.27 8.69
N LEU A 266 12.97 11.26 9.40
CA LEU A 266 13.74 12.43 9.86
C LEU A 266 14.89 12.05 10.79
N GLU A 267 14.66 11.13 11.73
CA GLU A 267 15.71 10.60 12.61
C GLU A 267 16.82 9.90 11.82
N LEU A 268 16.44 9.07 10.83
CA LEU A 268 17.38 8.35 9.98
C LEU A 268 18.18 9.29 9.06
N LEU A 269 17.56 10.36 8.57
CA LEU A 269 18.28 11.41 7.82
C LEU A 269 19.33 12.09 8.70
N VAL A 270 19.03 12.37 9.96
CA VAL A 270 20.02 12.90 10.91
C VAL A 270 21.12 11.86 11.20
N LYS A 271 20.75 10.59 11.40
CA LYS A 271 21.71 9.47 11.53
C LYS A 271 22.63 9.35 10.30
N ALA A 272 22.12 9.62 9.11
CA ALA A 272 22.88 9.64 7.87
C ALA A 272 23.81 10.87 7.75
N GLY A 273 23.68 11.89 8.63
CA GLY A 273 24.56 13.03 8.75
C GLY A 273 23.99 14.39 8.36
N LEU A 274 22.68 14.50 8.10
CA LEU A 274 22.01 15.78 7.99
C LEU A 274 21.91 16.44 9.38
N THR A 275 21.93 17.76 9.45
CA THR A 275 21.54 18.46 10.68
C THR A 275 20.02 18.34 10.88
N PRO A 276 19.49 18.45 12.11
CA PRO A 276 18.05 18.45 12.34
C PRO A 276 17.28 19.46 11.47
N THR A 277 17.81 20.67 11.32
CA THR A 277 17.23 21.70 10.42
C THR A 277 17.19 21.23 8.95
N GLN A 278 18.22 20.55 8.46
CA GLN A 278 18.25 20.02 7.10
C GLN A 278 17.25 18.88 6.91
N ALA A 279 17.12 17.99 7.90
CA ALA A 279 16.10 16.94 7.91
C ALA A 279 14.66 17.54 7.90
N LEU A 280 14.39 18.57 8.70
CA LEU A 280 13.11 19.29 8.65
C LEU A 280 12.84 19.91 7.28
N ARG A 281 13.85 20.49 6.64
CA ARG A 281 13.71 21.03 5.29
C ARG A 281 13.43 19.94 4.26
N ALA A 282 13.98 18.73 4.44
CA ALA A 282 13.70 17.58 3.60
C ALA A 282 12.22 17.12 3.67
N ALA A 283 11.50 17.42 4.75
CA ALA A 283 10.07 17.17 4.89
C ALA A 283 9.17 18.40 4.67
N THR A 284 9.72 19.55 4.29
CA THR A 284 8.94 20.80 4.19
C THR A 284 9.26 21.59 2.92
N SER A 285 10.27 22.44 2.96
CA SER A 285 10.55 23.39 1.88
C SER A 285 11.17 22.72 0.64
N VAL A 286 11.96 21.66 0.81
CA VAL A 286 12.58 20.96 -0.33
C VAL A 286 11.52 20.27 -1.19
N PRO A 287 10.65 19.39 -0.67
CA PRO A 287 9.61 18.77 -1.47
C PRO A 287 8.60 19.78 -2.03
N ALA A 288 8.24 20.82 -1.26
CA ALA A 288 7.35 21.86 -1.76
C ALA A 288 7.92 22.57 -3.00
N LYS A 289 9.22 22.87 -2.99
CA LYS A 289 9.91 23.45 -4.15
C LYS A 289 10.01 22.45 -5.31
N THR A 290 10.43 21.23 -5.04
CA THR A 290 10.67 20.18 -6.04
C THR A 290 9.39 19.82 -6.81
N PHE A 291 8.27 19.65 -6.10
CA PHE A 291 6.98 19.30 -6.70
C PHE A 291 6.10 20.51 -7.01
N SER A 292 6.68 21.72 -7.06
CA SER A 292 5.98 22.95 -7.44
C SER A 292 4.72 23.23 -6.62
N LEU A 293 4.84 23.15 -5.27
CA LEU A 293 3.80 23.47 -4.30
C LEU A 293 4.12 24.84 -3.64
N PRO A 294 3.89 25.97 -4.31
CA PRO A 294 4.41 27.27 -3.89
C PRO A 294 3.71 27.85 -2.65
N ASP A 295 2.54 27.31 -2.31
CA ASP A 295 1.66 27.78 -1.23
C ASP A 295 2.02 27.20 0.15
N ARG A 296 3.01 26.31 0.26
CA ARG A 296 3.36 25.57 1.48
C ARG A 296 4.86 25.32 1.63
N GLY A 297 5.26 24.57 2.67
CA GLY A 297 6.65 24.16 2.91
C GLY A 297 7.48 25.19 3.69
N ARG A 298 6.94 26.36 4.01
CA ARG A 298 7.53 27.38 4.87
C ARG A 298 6.46 28.25 5.52
N ILE A 299 6.81 28.91 6.60
CA ILE A 299 5.93 29.88 7.28
C ILE A 299 6.20 31.27 6.68
N ALA A 300 5.21 31.84 5.99
CA ALA A 300 5.27 33.21 5.49
C ALA A 300 3.84 33.77 5.29
N PRO A 301 3.63 35.09 5.39
CA PRO A 301 2.34 35.70 5.11
C PRO A 301 1.83 35.33 3.71
N GLY A 302 0.53 35.04 3.59
CA GLY A 302 -0.13 34.69 2.32
C GLY A 302 0.01 33.22 1.92
N LEU A 303 0.78 32.40 2.63
CA LEU A 303 0.84 30.96 2.44
C LEU A 303 -0.20 30.23 3.26
N ARG A 304 -0.44 28.96 2.93
CA ARG A 304 -1.36 28.10 3.67
C ARG A 304 -0.89 27.92 5.11
N ALA A 305 -1.82 28.00 6.02
CA ALA A 305 -1.58 27.72 7.42
C ALA A 305 -1.72 26.20 7.70
N ASP A 306 -0.88 25.40 7.04
CA ASP A 306 -0.64 24.00 7.35
C ASP A 306 0.56 23.97 8.31
N LEU A 307 0.29 23.88 9.62
CA LEU A 307 1.28 24.09 10.67
C LEU A 307 1.26 22.93 11.65
N VAL A 308 2.44 22.60 12.17
CA VAL A 308 2.60 21.63 13.27
C VAL A 308 3.31 22.33 14.42
N LEU A 309 2.66 22.41 15.57
CA LEU A 309 3.27 22.88 16.81
C LEU A 309 3.76 21.67 17.59
N VAL A 310 5.03 21.68 17.95
CA VAL A 310 5.66 20.64 18.79
C VAL A 310 6.14 21.25 20.09
N ASN A 311 6.24 20.43 21.13
CA ASN A 311 6.90 20.79 22.38
C ASN A 311 8.38 20.38 22.29
N GLY A 312 9.26 21.36 22.49
CA GLY A 312 10.71 21.22 22.28
C GLY A 312 11.18 21.94 21.01
N ASP A 313 12.46 21.83 20.73
CA ASP A 313 13.10 22.46 19.56
C ASP A 313 13.61 21.42 18.56
N PRO A 314 12.83 21.13 17.50
CA PRO A 314 13.21 20.14 16.50
C PRO A 314 14.39 20.59 15.60
N THR A 315 14.85 21.81 15.72
CA THR A 315 16.05 22.30 15.00
C THR A 315 17.36 21.88 15.67
N THR A 316 17.25 21.49 16.93
CA THR A 316 18.39 20.99 17.75
C THR A 316 18.25 19.51 18.08
N ASP A 317 17.03 19.05 18.36
CA ASP A 317 16.69 17.64 18.59
C ASP A 317 15.54 17.21 17.66
N ILE A 318 15.87 16.44 16.65
CA ILE A 318 14.86 15.99 15.67
C ILE A 318 13.74 15.15 16.29
N LEU A 319 14.00 14.49 17.42
CA LEU A 319 12.97 13.69 18.11
C LEU A 319 11.85 14.56 18.69
N ALA A 320 12.07 15.86 18.89
CA ALA A 320 11.02 16.78 19.30
C ALA A 320 9.85 16.84 18.29
N THR A 321 10.06 16.45 17.03
CA THR A 321 8.96 16.33 16.03
C THR A 321 7.86 15.39 16.47
N ARG A 322 8.14 14.40 17.31
CA ARG A 322 7.18 13.42 17.85
C ARG A 322 6.22 14.03 18.88
N ASN A 323 6.64 15.10 19.54
CA ASN A 323 5.91 15.73 20.63
C ASN A 323 4.93 16.79 20.12
N ILE A 324 3.98 16.34 19.28
CA ILE A 324 3.01 17.20 18.61
C ILE A 324 1.96 17.72 19.62
N VAL A 325 1.89 19.04 19.77
CA VAL A 325 0.88 19.73 20.57
C VAL A 325 -0.40 19.90 19.76
N THR A 326 -0.28 20.40 18.52
CA THR A 326 -1.43 20.61 17.64
C THR A 326 -0.99 20.64 16.17
N VAL A 327 -1.92 20.30 15.30
CA VAL A 327 -1.79 20.42 13.85
C VAL A 327 -2.89 21.36 13.35
N TRP A 328 -2.53 22.30 12.51
CA TRP A 328 -3.49 23.10 11.76
C TRP A 328 -3.45 22.70 10.30
N LYS A 329 -4.62 22.45 9.76
CA LYS A 329 -4.84 22.22 8.34
C LYS A 329 -5.64 23.38 7.77
N ARG A 330 -5.00 24.16 6.87
CA ARG A 330 -5.60 25.38 6.32
C ARG A 330 -6.10 26.36 7.41
N GLY A 331 -5.38 26.45 8.51
CA GLY A 331 -5.70 27.33 9.64
C GLY A 331 -6.73 26.79 10.63
N LEU A 332 -7.27 25.60 10.41
CA LEU A 332 -8.19 24.93 11.32
C LEU A 332 -7.44 23.88 12.14
N ALA A 333 -7.57 23.95 13.47
CA ALA A 333 -6.98 22.96 14.36
C ALA A 333 -7.64 21.58 14.16
N ILE A 334 -6.81 20.54 14.08
CA ILE A 334 -7.27 19.16 13.98
C ILE A 334 -7.58 18.62 15.36
N ASP A 335 -8.70 17.91 15.49
CA ASP A 335 -9.14 17.28 16.74
C ASP A 335 -8.37 15.96 16.99
N ARG A 336 -7.14 16.09 17.47
CA ARG A 336 -6.29 14.95 17.81
C ARG A 336 -6.76 14.19 19.05
N ASP A 337 -7.50 14.85 19.95
CA ASP A 337 -8.02 14.18 21.16
C ASP A 337 -9.15 13.21 20.81
N ARG A 338 -10.04 13.56 19.90
CA ARG A 338 -11.05 12.63 19.35
C ARG A 338 -10.36 11.43 18.72
N TYR A 339 -9.39 11.64 17.85
CA TYR A 339 -8.65 10.57 17.18
C TYR A 339 -7.95 9.65 18.19
N ARG A 340 -7.30 10.20 19.21
CA ARG A 340 -6.69 9.43 20.30
C ARG A 340 -7.71 8.55 21.03
N ALA A 341 -8.91 9.08 21.30
CA ALA A 341 -9.98 8.29 21.91
C ALA A 341 -10.47 7.16 21.01
N GLU A 342 -10.55 7.38 19.69
CA GLU A 342 -10.88 6.35 18.69
C GLU A 342 -9.82 5.24 18.66
N VAL A 343 -8.53 5.59 18.63
CA VAL A 343 -7.41 4.64 18.71
C VAL A 343 -7.47 3.84 20.01
N ALA A 344 -7.69 4.49 21.16
CA ALA A 344 -7.79 3.81 22.45
C ALA A 344 -8.98 2.83 22.47
N LYS A 345 -10.13 3.22 21.89
CA LYS A 345 -11.30 2.35 21.76
C LYS A 345 -11.00 1.13 20.88
N ALA A 346 -10.33 1.31 19.74
CA ALA A 346 -9.92 0.22 18.86
C ALA A 346 -8.95 -0.74 19.56
N ALA A 347 -7.96 -0.21 20.29
CA ALA A 347 -7.01 -1.01 21.06
C ALA A 347 -7.70 -1.80 22.20
N ALA A 348 -8.64 -1.19 22.92
CA ALA A 348 -9.43 -1.85 23.95
C ALA A 348 -10.32 -2.97 23.36
N ALA A 349 -10.94 -2.73 22.21
CA ALA A 349 -11.73 -3.74 21.50
C ALA A 349 -10.88 -4.95 21.11
N LEU A 350 -9.66 -4.70 20.58
CA LEU A 350 -8.71 -5.77 20.27
C LEU A 350 -8.30 -6.56 21.53
N ALA A 351 -7.97 -5.85 22.61
CA ALA A 351 -7.53 -6.48 23.86
C ALA A 351 -8.63 -7.30 24.55
N SER A 352 -9.89 -6.84 24.45
CA SER A 352 -11.06 -7.54 25.01
C SER A 352 -11.64 -8.61 24.08
N GLY A 353 -11.18 -8.68 22.82
CA GLY A 353 -11.77 -9.52 21.77
C GLY A 353 -13.21 -9.10 21.40
N THR A 354 -13.59 -7.84 21.66
CA THR A 354 -14.93 -7.33 21.39
C THR A 354 -14.92 -6.54 20.09
N PHE A 355 -15.47 -7.14 19.03
CA PHE A 355 -15.54 -6.51 17.72
C PHE A 355 -16.98 -6.13 17.36
N PRO A 356 -17.17 -5.12 16.48
CA PRO A 356 -18.51 -4.70 16.11
C PRO A 356 -19.24 -5.76 15.28
N VAL A 357 -20.54 -5.86 15.46
CA VAL A 357 -21.41 -6.61 14.55
C VAL A 357 -21.65 -5.73 13.31
N PRO A 358 -21.40 -6.21 12.08
CA PRO A 358 -21.59 -5.40 10.89
C PRO A 358 -23.06 -5.01 10.71
N PRO A 359 -23.37 -3.72 10.47
CA PRO A 359 -24.73 -3.32 10.14
C PRO A 359 -25.26 -4.08 8.91
N GLY A 360 -26.48 -4.57 8.95
CA GLY A 360 -27.11 -5.34 7.87
C GLY A 360 -26.74 -6.82 7.85
N SER A 361 -25.91 -7.29 8.80
CA SER A 361 -25.52 -8.71 8.88
C SER A 361 -26.55 -9.60 9.60
N GLU A 362 -27.61 -9.03 10.13
CA GLU A 362 -28.62 -9.76 10.96
C GLU A 362 -29.24 -10.92 10.19
N ALA A 363 -29.70 -10.68 8.95
CA ALA A 363 -30.24 -11.72 8.07
C ALA A 363 -29.17 -12.72 7.63
N GLY A 364 -27.91 -12.28 7.56
CA GLY A 364 -26.77 -13.08 7.17
C GLY A 364 -26.67 -13.34 5.66
N ASP A 365 -27.44 -12.66 4.84
CA ASP A 365 -27.30 -12.70 3.38
C ASP A 365 -26.11 -11.84 2.99
N VAL A 366 -25.17 -12.42 2.24
CA VAL A 366 -23.95 -11.73 1.78
C VAL A 366 -24.14 -11.20 0.37
N SER A 367 -24.47 -12.09 -0.59
CA SER A 367 -24.67 -11.72 -2.00
C SER A 367 -25.54 -12.73 -2.72
N ASP A 368 -26.42 -12.24 -3.60
CA ASP A 368 -27.24 -13.02 -4.54
C ASP A 368 -26.83 -12.81 -6.01
N PHE A 369 -25.99 -11.81 -6.30
CA PHE A 369 -25.47 -11.43 -7.61
C PHE A 369 -26.53 -11.12 -8.69
N ASP A 370 -27.79 -11.08 -8.36
CA ASP A 370 -28.93 -10.93 -9.29
C ASP A 370 -28.98 -9.55 -9.97
N ALA A 371 -28.38 -8.54 -9.36
CA ALA A 371 -28.29 -7.20 -9.92
C ALA A 371 -27.20 -7.03 -11.01
N GLY A 372 -26.52 -8.11 -11.42
CA GLY A 372 -25.47 -8.08 -12.44
C GLY A 372 -24.15 -7.47 -11.98
N GLN A 373 -23.97 -7.25 -10.68
CA GLN A 373 -22.76 -6.71 -10.07
C GLN A 373 -22.39 -7.53 -8.81
N PRO A 374 -21.10 -7.58 -8.41
CA PRO A 374 -20.67 -8.28 -7.21
C PRO A 374 -20.99 -7.46 -5.93
N ALA A 375 -22.25 -7.04 -5.81
CA ALA A 375 -22.74 -6.27 -4.67
C ALA A 375 -22.88 -7.15 -3.42
N VAL A 376 -22.74 -6.55 -2.25
CA VAL A 376 -22.90 -7.18 -0.95
C VAL A 376 -24.05 -6.53 -0.18
N LYS A 377 -24.73 -7.30 0.68
CA LYS A 377 -25.79 -6.78 1.57
C LYS A 377 -25.19 -6.12 2.82
N PHE A 378 -23.97 -6.50 3.21
CA PHE A 378 -23.17 -5.86 4.26
C PHE A 378 -21.67 -6.07 4.01
N GLY A 379 -20.81 -5.31 4.70
CA GLY A 379 -19.36 -5.34 4.50
C GLY A 379 -18.88 -4.37 3.43
N SER A 380 -17.59 -4.43 3.10
CA SER A 380 -16.95 -3.54 2.11
C SER A 380 -16.90 -4.12 0.69
N GLY A 381 -17.27 -5.40 0.50
CA GLY A 381 -17.41 -5.98 -0.83
C GLY A 381 -16.57 -7.23 -1.08
N TRP A 382 -16.44 -7.55 -2.38
CA TRP A 382 -15.63 -8.64 -2.90
C TRP A 382 -14.35 -8.12 -3.54
N LEU A 383 -13.22 -8.75 -3.24
CA LEU A 383 -11.91 -8.41 -3.80
C LEU A 383 -11.24 -9.67 -4.35
N VAL A 384 -10.59 -9.55 -5.50
CA VAL A 384 -9.74 -10.64 -6.03
C VAL A 384 -8.56 -10.87 -5.07
N THR A 385 -8.28 -12.13 -4.75
CA THR A 385 -7.14 -12.53 -3.93
C THR A 385 -6.32 -13.61 -4.64
N THR A 386 -5.02 -13.44 -4.66
CA THR A 386 -4.08 -14.38 -5.29
C THR A 386 -2.83 -14.56 -4.43
N ASP A 387 -2.09 -15.62 -4.69
CA ASP A 387 -0.82 -15.89 -4.02
C ASP A 387 0.31 -14.92 -4.40
N GLN A 388 0.05 -13.98 -5.29
CA GLN A 388 1.02 -12.92 -5.63
C GLN A 388 1.45 -12.14 -4.39
N LEU A 389 0.53 -11.92 -3.43
CA LEU A 389 0.85 -11.33 -2.12
C LEU A 389 1.90 -12.12 -1.32
N ALA A 390 2.06 -13.42 -1.61
CA ALA A 390 3.06 -14.30 -1.01
C ALA A 390 4.26 -14.57 -1.95
N GLY A 391 4.35 -13.88 -3.08
CA GLY A 391 5.40 -14.05 -4.10
C GLY A 391 5.11 -15.16 -5.13
N GLY A 392 3.85 -15.61 -5.25
CA GLY A 392 3.38 -16.48 -6.31
C GLY A 392 3.12 -15.74 -7.63
N LYS A 393 2.59 -16.47 -8.61
CA LYS A 393 2.30 -15.94 -9.95
C LYS A 393 0.89 -16.28 -10.43
N SER A 394 0.03 -16.75 -9.52
CA SER A 394 -1.35 -17.05 -9.86
C SER A 394 -2.11 -15.77 -10.22
N VAL A 395 -3.03 -15.86 -11.18
CA VAL A 395 -3.85 -14.73 -11.62
C VAL A 395 -5.32 -15.07 -11.47
N GLY A 396 -6.15 -14.07 -11.16
CA GLY A 396 -7.59 -14.22 -10.97
C GLY A 396 -8.38 -13.03 -11.49
N ALA A 397 -9.64 -13.29 -11.82
CA ALA A 397 -10.62 -12.28 -12.19
C ALA A 397 -12.01 -12.69 -11.73
N ILE A 398 -12.91 -11.72 -11.55
CA ILE A 398 -14.31 -11.93 -11.24
C ILE A 398 -15.21 -11.16 -12.20
N LYS A 399 -16.35 -11.72 -12.48
CA LYS A 399 -17.46 -11.04 -13.17
C LYS A 399 -18.79 -11.69 -12.80
N VAL A 400 -19.87 -10.94 -12.84
CA VAL A 400 -21.20 -11.53 -12.72
C VAL A 400 -21.64 -12.02 -14.10
N VAL A 401 -22.20 -13.24 -14.14
CA VAL A 401 -22.70 -13.89 -15.35
C VAL A 401 -24.17 -14.28 -15.15
N ALA A 402 -24.91 -14.38 -16.24
CA ALA A 402 -26.29 -14.82 -16.21
C ALA A 402 -26.43 -16.31 -15.86
N GLY A 403 -27.54 -16.68 -15.21
CA GLY A 403 -27.87 -18.07 -14.92
C GLY A 403 -27.29 -18.57 -13.60
N GLY A 404 -27.80 -18.07 -12.50
CA GLY A 404 -27.48 -18.51 -11.15
C GLY A 404 -28.10 -19.84 -10.73
N ALA A 405 -27.89 -20.21 -9.47
CA ALA A 405 -28.45 -21.43 -8.89
C ALA A 405 -29.96 -21.35 -8.76
N ASN A 406 -30.65 -22.50 -8.89
CA ASN A 406 -32.12 -22.57 -8.77
C ASN A 406 -32.89 -21.61 -9.70
N GLY A 407 -32.27 -21.20 -10.83
CA GLY A 407 -32.91 -20.32 -11.82
C GLY A 407 -32.83 -18.82 -11.47
N THR A 408 -31.99 -18.41 -10.54
CA THR A 408 -31.72 -16.98 -10.24
C THR A 408 -31.06 -16.28 -11.43
N PRO A 409 -31.21 -14.95 -11.58
CA PRO A 409 -30.67 -14.20 -12.71
C PRO A 409 -29.15 -14.22 -12.84
N GLY A 410 -28.41 -14.18 -11.72
CA GLY A 410 -26.97 -13.96 -11.71
C GLY A 410 -26.16 -14.92 -10.86
N ALA A 411 -24.89 -15.09 -11.20
CA ALA A 411 -23.88 -15.77 -10.38
C ALA A 411 -22.54 -15.08 -10.51
N LEU A 412 -21.68 -15.17 -9.50
CA LEU A 412 -20.31 -14.69 -9.56
C LEU A 412 -19.40 -15.75 -10.20
N GLU A 413 -18.86 -15.45 -11.37
CA GLU A 413 -17.79 -16.22 -11.99
C GLU A 413 -16.44 -15.77 -11.42
N ILE A 414 -15.69 -16.73 -10.91
CA ILE A 414 -14.32 -16.62 -10.43
C ILE A 414 -13.46 -17.44 -11.40
N SER A 415 -12.52 -16.82 -12.08
CA SER A 415 -11.69 -17.50 -13.08
C SER A 415 -10.24 -17.05 -12.98
N GLY A 416 -9.31 -17.85 -13.48
CA GLY A 416 -7.90 -17.51 -13.44
C GLY A 416 -6.99 -18.67 -13.81
N THR A 417 -5.72 -18.54 -13.43
CA THR A 417 -4.72 -19.60 -13.59
C THR A 417 -3.93 -19.72 -12.29
N LEU A 418 -3.93 -20.92 -11.71
CA LEU A 418 -3.11 -21.25 -10.55
C LEU A 418 -1.71 -21.61 -11.01
N ASP A 419 -0.69 -20.92 -10.50
CA ASP A 419 0.72 -21.18 -10.78
C ASP A 419 1.28 -22.30 -9.89
N ALA A 420 2.27 -23.05 -10.41
CA ALA A 420 2.90 -24.15 -9.69
C ALA A 420 4.04 -23.72 -8.76
N GLY A 421 4.37 -22.42 -8.73
CA GLY A 421 5.58 -21.90 -8.08
C GLY A 421 5.58 -21.89 -6.56
N LEU A 422 4.42 -22.01 -5.92
CA LEU A 422 4.28 -22.08 -4.46
C LEU A 422 3.61 -23.38 -4.03
N PRO A 423 4.07 -24.01 -2.93
CA PRO A 423 3.44 -25.22 -2.37
C PRO A 423 1.98 -25.02 -1.97
N TYR A 424 1.59 -23.79 -1.67
CA TYR A 424 0.26 -23.39 -1.23
C TYR A 424 -0.29 -22.25 -2.09
N GLY A 425 -0.17 -22.36 -3.42
CA GLY A 425 -0.73 -21.37 -4.34
C GLY A 425 -2.25 -21.26 -4.25
N TRP A 426 -2.78 -20.04 -4.38
CA TRP A 426 -4.22 -19.80 -4.44
C TRP A 426 -4.57 -18.68 -5.41
N SER A 427 -5.79 -18.74 -5.95
CA SER A 427 -6.40 -17.66 -6.71
C SER A 427 -7.92 -17.71 -6.56
N GLY A 428 -8.56 -16.58 -6.33
CA GLY A 428 -10.00 -16.50 -6.15
C GLY A 428 -10.47 -15.13 -5.72
N VAL A 429 -11.47 -15.11 -4.84
CA VAL A 429 -12.13 -13.89 -4.36
C VAL A 429 -12.27 -13.92 -2.85
N MET A 430 -12.20 -12.77 -2.20
CA MET A 430 -12.40 -12.60 -0.77
C MET A 430 -13.53 -11.62 -0.47
N PHE A 431 -14.50 -12.05 0.32
CA PHE A 431 -15.51 -11.21 0.96
C PHE A 431 -14.93 -10.57 2.22
N MET A 432 -15.13 -9.27 2.37
CA MET A 432 -14.70 -8.50 3.53
C MET A 432 -15.92 -8.04 4.33
N PRO A 433 -16.19 -8.64 5.51
CA PRO A 433 -17.41 -8.37 6.28
C PRO A 433 -17.40 -7.03 7.03
N GLY A 434 -16.23 -6.42 7.23
CA GLY A 434 -16.07 -5.10 7.84
C GLY A 434 -16.42 -3.96 6.89
N GLN A 435 -16.69 -2.78 7.42
CA GLN A 435 -16.94 -1.56 6.62
C GLN A 435 -15.68 -1.06 5.90
N THR A 436 -14.51 -1.40 6.41
CA THR A 436 -13.22 -1.20 5.75
C THR A 436 -12.54 -2.53 5.51
N ALA A 437 -11.67 -2.58 4.51
CA ALA A 437 -10.96 -3.78 4.14
C ALA A 437 -10.17 -4.35 5.33
N MET A 438 -10.31 -5.66 5.57
CA MET A 438 -9.64 -6.40 6.64
C MET A 438 -9.93 -5.89 8.07
N ALA A 439 -10.96 -5.06 8.29
CA ALA A 439 -11.40 -4.70 9.63
C ALA A 439 -12.08 -5.90 10.31
N PRO A 440 -11.67 -6.27 11.53
CA PRO A 440 -12.27 -7.39 12.24
C PRO A 440 -13.68 -7.06 12.71
N VAL A 441 -14.59 -8.03 12.59
CA VAL A 441 -15.99 -7.91 13.01
C VAL A 441 -16.47 -9.15 13.75
N ASN A 442 -17.50 -8.98 14.57
CA ASN A 442 -18.11 -10.07 15.31
C ASN A 442 -19.30 -10.66 14.51
N LEU A 443 -19.10 -11.86 14.00
CA LEU A 443 -20.12 -12.70 13.36
C LEU A 443 -20.29 -14.05 14.11
N SER A 444 -19.94 -14.12 15.38
CA SER A 444 -20.01 -15.36 16.20
C SER A 444 -21.43 -15.91 16.39
N ALA A 445 -22.45 -15.08 16.18
CA ALA A 445 -23.84 -15.53 16.12
C ALA A 445 -24.12 -16.44 14.90
N LYS A 446 -23.30 -16.34 13.85
CA LYS A 446 -23.41 -17.16 12.63
C LYS A 446 -22.67 -18.48 12.85
N LYS A 447 -23.26 -19.59 12.40
CA LYS A 447 -22.73 -20.94 12.64
C LYS A 447 -22.28 -21.64 11.38
N GLU A 448 -22.75 -21.19 10.23
CA GLU A 448 -22.50 -21.83 8.93
C GLU A 448 -22.28 -20.80 7.84
N LEU A 449 -21.34 -21.09 6.95
CA LEU A 449 -21.22 -20.48 5.64
C LEU A 449 -21.95 -21.38 4.63
N ARG A 450 -22.88 -20.82 3.88
CA ARG A 450 -23.64 -21.49 2.83
C ARG A 450 -23.53 -20.73 1.51
N PHE A 451 -23.38 -21.47 0.42
CA PHE A 451 -23.41 -20.91 -0.94
C PHE A 451 -23.63 -22.03 -1.94
N PHE A 452 -24.17 -21.70 -3.11
CA PHE A 452 -24.17 -22.63 -4.22
C PHE A 452 -22.85 -22.49 -5.00
N ALA A 453 -22.32 -23.63 -5.47
CA ALA A 453 -21.11 -23.67 -6.28
C ALA A 453 -21.30 -24.60 -7.50
N ARG A 454 -20.71 -24.20 -8.63
CA ARG A 454 -20.62 -25.00 -9.86
C ARG A 454 -19.23 -24.79 -10.48
N GLY A 455 -18.55 -25.86 -10.82
CA GLY A 455 -17.19 -25.79 -11.36
C GLY A 455 -16.74 -27.10 -11.97
N GLU A 456 -15.44 -27.19 -12.26
CA GLU A 456 -14.81 -28.37 -12.80
C GLU A 456 -14.87 -29.51 -11.77
N GLU A 457 -15.37 -30.69 -12.22
CA GLU A 457 -15.48 -31.86 -11.35
C GLU A 457 -14.11 -32.36 -10.92
N GLY A 458 -13.96 -32.60 -9.61
CA GLY A 458 -12.70 -33.10 -9.02
C GLY A 458 -11.62 -32.07 -8.81
N ARG A 459 -11.82 -30.81 -9.24
CA ARG A 459 -10.86 -29.74 -8.95
C ARG A 459 -10.95 -29.32 -7.49
N ALA A 460 -9.80 -29.07 -6.88
CA ALA A 460 -9.70 -28.61 -5.50
C ALA A 460 -10.01 -27.10 -5.40
N TYR A 461 -10.97 -26.79 -4.54
CA TYR A 461 -11.29 -25.44 -4.10
C TYR A 461 -11.24 -25.38 -2.57
N ALA A 462 -11.10 -24.19 -2.03
CA ALA A 462 -11.05 -24.03 -0.57
C ALA A 462 -11.73 -22.74 -0.13
N ILE A 463 -12.26 -22.77 1.09
CA ILE A 463 -12.59 -21.56 1.85
C ILE A 463 -11.42 -21.24 2.78
N MET A 464 -10.97 -19.99 2.78
CA MET A 464 -10.00 -19.45 3.71
C MET A 464 -10.68 -18.42 4.60
N MET A 465 -10.64 -18.61 5.91
CA MET A 465 -11.12 -17.63 6.88
C MET A 465 -9.95 -16.91 7.54
N PHE A 466 -10.00 -15.59 7.50
CA PHE A 466 -9.00 -14.71 8.08
C PHE A 466 -9.56 -14.09 9.35
N THR A 467 -8.84 -14.17 10.46
CA THR A 467 -9.21 -13.58 11.75
C THR A 467 -8.04 -12.81 12.35
N GLN A 468 -8.38 -11.82 13.18
CA GLN A 468 -7.38 -11.00 13.87
C GLN A 468 -6.50 -11.85 14.80
N GLY A 469 -7.10 -12.75 15.56
CA GLY A 469 -6.40 -13.61 16.53
C GLY A 469 -5.43 -14.62 15.91
N LYS A 470 -5.58 -14.93 14.62
CA LYS A 470 -4.63 -15.79 13.87
C LYS A 470 -3.56 -14.99 13.13
N GLY A 471 -3.41 -13.70 13.40
CA GLY A 471 -2.36 -12.86 12.80
C GLY A 471 -2.44 -12.76 11.28
N ARG A 472 -3.66 -12.75 10.73
CA ARG A 472 -3.95 -12.74 9.29
C ARG A 472 -3.58 -14.02 8.52
N MET A 473 -3.12 -15.08 9.20
CA MET A 473 -2.93 -16.39 8.56
C MET A 473 -4.29 -17.09 8.44
N PRO A 474 -4.70 -17.52 7.23
CA PRO A 474 -6.01 -18.11 7.04
C PRO A 474 -6.09 -19.53 7.62
N VAL A 475 -7.26 -19.87 8.15
CA VAL A 475 -7.64 -21.27 8.37
C VAL A 475 -8.42 -21.75 7.17
N THR A 476 -7.96 -22.84 6.57
CA THR A 476 -8.42 -23.30 5.26
C THR A 476 -9.23 -24.59 5.36
N ARG A 477 -10.35 -24.65 4.62
CA ARG A 477 -11.18 -25.87 4.46
C ARG A 477 -11.42 -26.15 2.99
N PRO A 478 -11.07 -27.33 2.49
CA PRO A 478 -11.34 -27.71 1.11
C PRO A 478 -12.84 -28.03 0.91
N PHE A 479 -13.31 -27.81 -0.31
CA PHE A 479 -14.59 -28.29 -0.82
C PHE A 479 -14.44 -28.72 -2.29
N THR A 480 -15.43 -29.47 -2.77
CA THR A 480 -15.48 -29.97 -4.16
C THR A 480 -16.75 -29.47 -4.85
N THR A 481 -16.64 -29.30 -6.15
CA THR A 481 -17.74 -28.89 -7.03
C THR A 481 -18.11 -30.00 -8.01
N SER A 482 -19.20 -29.81 -8.72
CA SER A 482 -19.61 -30.62 -9.86
C SER A 482 -19.96 -29.72 -11.04
N SER A 483 -20.25 -30.30 -12.21
CA SER A 483 -20.76 -29.60 -13.38
C SER A 483 -22.15 -28.97 -13.16
N ASP A 484 -22.88 -29.47 -12.17
CA ASP A 484 -24.19 -28.96 -11.75
C ASP A 484 -24.06 -28.10 -10.48
N TRP A 485 -25.03 -27.23 -10.24
CA TRP A 485 -25.09 -26.45 -9.02
C TRP A 485 -25.27 -27.36 -7.79
N LYS A 486 -24.41 -27.17 -6.80
CA LYS A 486 -24.42 -27.87 -5.52
C LYS A 486 -24.38 -26.88 -4.38
N GLU A 487 -25.24 -27.04 -3.39
CA GLU A 487 -25.13 -26.28 -2.15
C GLU A 487 -23.92 -26.77 -1.34
N ILE A 488 -23.08 -25.85 -0.95
CA ILE A 488 -21.94 -26.06 -0.06
C ILE A 488 -22.32 -25.50 1.30
N VAL A 489 -22.25 -26.33 2.33
CA VAL A 489 -22.54 -25.96 3.72
C VAL A 489 -21.32 -26.28 4.55
N LEU A 490 -20.73 -25.27 5.14
CA LEU A 490 -19.53 -25.39 5.96
C LEU A 490 -19.80 -24.81 7.35
N PRO A 491 -19.88 -25.67 8.38
CA PRO A 491 -19.94 -25.18 9.77
C PRO A 491 -18.70 -24.33 10.10
N ILE A 492 -18.87 -23.15 10.68
CA ILE A 492 -17.77 -22.29 11.10
C ILE A 492 -16.87 -23.01 12.11
N ALA A 493 -17.45 -23.80 13.02
CA ALA A 493 -16.71 -24.62 13.96
C ALA A 493 -15.78 -25.67 13.29
N SER A 494 -15.97 -25.98 12.00
CA SER A 494 -15.07 -26.86 11.26
C SER A 494 -13.74 -26.21 10.90
N PHE A 495 -13.62 -24.88 11.01
CA PHE A 495 -12.38 -24.14 10.85
C PHE A 495 -11.68 -24.06 12.21
N GLN A 496 -10.64 -24.84 12.39
CA GLN A 496 -9.98 -25.06 13.68
C GLN A 496 -9.55 -23.75 14.37
N GLY A 497 -10.15 -23.45 15.53
CA GLY A 497 -9.88 -22.26 16.32
C GLY A 497 -10.47 -20.98 15.73
N ILE A 498 -11.51 -21.08 14.90
CA ILE A 498 -12.33 -19.96 14.42
C ILE A 498 -13.71 -20.06 15.06
N ASP A 499 -14.16 -18.97 15.68
CA ASP A 499 -15.52 -18.80 16.18
C ASP A 499 -16.21 -17.56 15.61
N ALA A 500 -15.54 -16.90 14.66
CA ALA A 500 -15.98 -15.71 13.93
C ALA A 500 -16.25 -14.46 14.78
N HIS A 501 -15.73 -14.39 16.03
CA HIS A 501 -15.86 -13.16 16.83
C HIS A 501 -14.94 -12.03 16.34
N ASP A 502 -13.90 -12.36 15.58
CA ASP A 502 -12.86 -11.45 15.07
C ASP A 502 -12.59 -11.63 13.56
N LEU A 503 -13.65 -11.93 12.80
CA LEU A 503 -13.56 -12.29 11.38
C LEU A 503 -13.20 -11.07 10.53
N MET A 504 -12.17 -11.20 9.69
CA MET A 504 -11.66 -10.14 8.81
C MET A 504 -12.00 -10.39 7.33
N GLY A 505 -12.06 -11.66 6.93
CA GLY A 505 -12.32 -12.03 5.54
C GLY A 505 -12.68 -13.50 5.35
N ILE A 506 -13.44 -13.78 4.31
CA ILE A 506 -13.78 -15.13 3.84
C ILE A 506 -13.41 -15.21 2.37
N ALA A 507 -12.39 -16.00 2.02
CA ALA A 507 -12.02 -16.18 0.63
C ALA A 507 -12.52 -17.52 0.07
N VAL A 508 -12.95 -17.49 -1.18
CA VAL A 508 -13.30 -18.65 -2.01
C VAL A 508 -12.25 -18.76 -3.09
N VAL A 509 -11.44 -19.81 -3.06
CA VAL A 509 -10.25 -19.90 -3.90
C VAL A 509 -10.11 -21.27 -4.58
N ALA A 510 -9.52 -21.29 -5.78
CA ALA A 510 -8.89 -22.48 -6.33
C ALA A 510 -7.54 -22.69 -5.64
N SER A 511 -7.22 -23.95 -5.32
CA SER A 511 -5.98 -24.34 -4.65
C SER A 511 -5.53 -25.73 -5.09
N GLY A 512 -4.26 -26.06 -4.87
CA GLY A 512 -3.72 -27.41 -5.06
C GLY A 512 -3.34 -27.77 -6.49
N THR A 513 -4.25 -27.74 -7.45
CA THR A 513 -3.99 -28.16 -8.84
C THR A 513 -3.62 -26.96 -9.72
N PRO A 514 -2.39 -26.83 -10.21
CA PRO A 514 -2.00 -25.77 -11.14
C PRO A 514 -2.79 -25.80 -12.47
N GLY A 515 -2.84 -24.67 -13.14
CA GLY A 515 -3.52 -24.50 -14.42
C GLY A 515 -4.76 -23.60 -14.36
N PRO A 516 -5.45 -23.42 -15.49
CA PRO A 516 -6.64 -22.59 -15.57
C PRO A 516 -7.78 -23.18 -14.73
N PHE A 517 -8.61 -22.31 -14.15
CA PHE A 517 -9.80 -22.70 -13.40
C PHE A 517 -10.95 -21.76 -13.68
N ARG A 518 -12.17 -22.28 -13.46
CA ARG A 518 -13.41 -21.53 -13.51
C ARG A 518 -14.38 -22.06 -12.45
N LEU A 519 -14.82 -21.21 -11.56
CA LEU A 519 -15.76 -21.50 -10.50
C LEU A 519 -16.90 -20.48 -10.57
N LEU A 520 -18.13 -20.94 -10.42
CA LEU A 520 -19.29 -20.06 -10.20
C LEU A 520 -19.78 -20.27 -8.77
N ILE A 521 -20.09 -19.16 -8.12
CA ILE A 521 -20.77 -19.18 -6.82
C ILE A 521 -22.01 -18.30 -6.86
N ASP A 522 -23.01 -18.67 -6.04
CA ASP A 522 -24.25 -17.92 -5.94
C ASP A 522 -24.84 -18.04 -4.53
N ASP A 523 -25.71 -17.06 -4.20
CA ASP A 523 -26.52 -17.06 -2.98
C ASP A 523 -25.69 -17.32 -1.71
N VAL A 524 -24.68 -16.47 -1.52
CA VAL A 524 -23.73 -16.59 -0.39
C VAL A 524 -24.37 -16.07 0.89
N ARG A 525 -24.38 -16.90 1.94
CA ARG A 525 -25.05 -16.63 3.22
C ARG A 525 -24.21 -17.08 4.41
N LEU A 526 -24.33 -16.34 5.50
CA LEU A 526 -23.86 -16.73 6.84
C LEU A 526 -25.10 -17.00 7.72
N ARG A 527 -25.24 -18.19 8.25
CA ARG A 527 -26.42 -18.61 9.04
C ARG A 527 -26.04 -19.03 10.47
#